data_f9190389b52f532f3b03d2efa6c7ad99
#
_entry.id   f9190389b52f532f3b03d2efa6c7ad99
#
_cell.length_a   1.000
_cell.length_b   1.000
_cell.length_c   1.000
_cell.angle_alpha   90.00
_cell.angle_beta   90.00
_cell.angle_gamma   90.00
#
_symmetry.space_group_name_H-M   'P 1'
#
loop_
_entity.id
_entity.type
_entity.pdbx_description
1 polymer ?
#
loop_
_entity_poly.entity_id
_entity_poly.type
_entity_poly.pdbx_seq_one_letter_code
_entity_poly.pdbx_strand_id
1 'polypeptide(L)'
;FANVEAIFRRRKLTMNDSTRNQAYVPNMCTVIQNPVGTAPVMWFERNGKVLVSMPGVPTEMKTVMKEVVISRLREYFQDHSSILHRTCLVKDFTESRLSETLSDFEAQLPACIKLAYLPTPGVIRLRLTARGDEESYLQKIIDDEFFKLRTILGSHLFCGSDTTLAGCLLYTSDAADE
;
A
#
# COMPACT_ATOMS: atom_id res chain seq x y z
N PHE A 1 -17.42 -14.72 -22.13
CA PHE A 1 -18.39 -14.19 -23.11
C PHE A 1 -19.66 -13.71 -22.43
N ALA A 2 -20.33 -14.53 -21.62
CA ALA A 2 -21.62 -14.21 -20.98
C ALA A 2 -21.61 -12.89 -20.17
N ASN A 3 -20.50 -12.55 -19.50
CA ASN A 3 -20.39 -11.29 -18.76
C ASN A 3 -20.44 -10.05 -19.68
N VAL A 4 -19.70 -10.10 -20.79
CA VAL A 4 -19.66 -9.01 -21.78
C VAL A 4 -21.05 -8.82 -22.35
N GLU A 5 -21.72 -9.91 -22.73
CA GLU A 5 -23.09 -9.90 -23.26
C GLU A 5 -24.09 -9.30 -22.25
N ALA A 6 -24.00 -9.69 -20.97
CA ALA A 6 -24.88 -9.17 -19.94
C ALA A 6 -24.68 -7.65 -19.71
N ILE A 7 -23.44 -7.15 -19.75
CA ILE A 7 -23.14 -5.73 -19.64
C ILE A 7 -23.72 -4.94 -20.81
N PHE A 8 -23.55 -5.43 -22.05
CA PHE A 8 -24.08 -4.78 -23.24
C PHE A 8 -25.61 -4.74 -23.23
N ARG A 9 -26.26 -5.87 -22.84
CA ARG A 9 -27.71 -5.94 -22.68
C ARG A 9 -28.23 -4.93 -21.64
N ARG A 10 -27.55 -4.82 -20.47
CA ARG A 10 -27.93 -3.87 -19.43
C ARG A 10 -27.79 -2.42 -19.87
N ARG A 11 -26.76 -2.13 -20.68
CA ARG A 11 -26.50 -0.79 -21.23
C ARG A 11 -27.27 -0.49 -22.54
N LYS A 12 -28.09 -1.42 -23.02
CA LYS A 12 -28.84 -1.32 -24.29
C LYS A 12 -27.94 -1.01 -25.50
N LEU A 13 -26.72 -1.57 -25.50
CA LEU A 13 -25.75 -1.41 -26.58
C LEU A 13 -25.74 -2.64 -27.48
N THR A 14 -25.45 -2.43 -28.76
CA THR A 14 -25.21 -3.51 -29.73
C THR A 14 -23.77 -3.98 -29.66
N MET A 15 -23.58 -5.28 -29.64
CA MET A 15 -22.26 -5.92 -29.60
C MET A 15 -21.72 -6.09 -31.03
N ASN A 16 -20.56 -5.53 -31.31
CA ASN A 16 -19.84 -5.71 -32.57
C ASN A 16 -18.78 -6.81 -32.45
N ASP A 17 -18.15 -7.19 -33.58
CA ASP A 17 -17.14 -8.26 -33.60
C ASP A 17 -15.89 -7.91 -32.77
N SER A 18 -15.49 -6.63 -32.73
CA SER A 18 -14.38 -6.18 -31.87
C SER A 18 -14.67 -6.43 -30.38
N THR A 19 -15.91 -6.17 -29.95
CA THR A 19 -16.35 -6.44 -28.57
C THR A 19 -16.42 -7.92 -28.27
N ARG A 20 -16.85 -8.74 -29.23
CA ARG A 20 -16.84 -10.21 -29.09
C ARG A 20 -15.42 -10.72 -28.92
N ASN A 21 -14.46 -10.17 -29.66
CA ASN A 21 -13.07 -10.55 -29.60
C ASN A 21 -12.41 -10.22 -28.24
N GLN A 22 -12.93 -9.25 -27.46
CA GLN A 22 -12.48 -8.98 -26.09
C GLN A 22 -12.74 -10.15 -25.11
N ALA A 23 -13.64 -11.05 -25.45
CA ALA A 23 -13.92 -12.23 -24.65
C ALA A 23 -12.89 -13.37 -24.84
N TYR A 24 -12.03 -13.28 -25.85
CA TYR A 24 -10.96 -14.27 -26.04
C TYR A 24 -9.80 -13.98 -25.10
N VAL A 25 -9.46 -14.97 -24.34
CA VAL A 25 -8.35 -14.93 -23.37
C VAL A 25 -7.45 -16.15 -23.59
N PRO A 26 -6.16 -16.07 -23.21
CA PRO A 26 -5.27 -17.23 -23.25
C PRO A 26 -5.84 -18.40 -22.45
N ASN A 27 -5.72 -19.61 -22.99
CA ASN A 27 -6.21 -20.85 -22.34
C ASN A 27 -5.48 -21.18 -21.02
N MET A 28 -4.30 -20.59 -20.80
CA MET A 28 -3.49 -20.78 -19.60
C MET A 28 -3.90 -19.88 -18.43
N CYS A 29 -4.87 -18.96 -18.62
CA CYS A 29 -5.31 -18.09 -17.55
C CYS A 29 -6.61 -18.55 -16.90
N THR A 30 -6.75 -18.26 -15.61
CA THR A 30 -8.05 -18.26 -14.95
C THR A 30 -8.66 -16.88 -15.08
N VAL A 31 -9.90 -16.82 -15.57
CA VAL A 31 -10.62 -15.55 -15.74
C VAL A 31 -11.30 -15.14 -14.44
N ILE A 32 -10.98 -13.93 -13.97
CA ILE A 32 -11.71 -13.27 -12.91
C ILE A 32 -12.67 -12.28 -13.57
N GLN A 33 -13.96 -12.38 -13.23
CA GLN A 33 -14.99 -11.52 -13.80
C GLN A 33 -14.82 -10.07 -13.34
N ASN A 34 -14.95 -9.15 -14.27
CA ASN A 34 -14.99 -7.72 -13.99
C ASN A 34 -16.45 -7.26 -13.86
N PRO A 35 -16.94 -6.92 -12.66
CA PRO A 35 -18.35 -6.58 -12.48
C PRO A 35 -18.74 -5.20 -13.04
N VAL A 36 -17.74 -4.33 -13.28
CA VAL A 36 -17.96 -2.93 -13.68
C VAL A 36 -17.56 -2.62 -15.12
N GLY A 37 -16.85 -3.53 -15.80
CA GLY A 37 -16.37 -3.35 -17.16
C GLY A 37 -16.36 -4.62 -18.00
N THR A 38 -16.08 -4.47 -19.31
CA THR A 38 -16.08 -5.57 -20.28
C THR A 38 -14.73 -6.30 -20.35
N ALA A 39 -13.63 -5.64 -19.98
CA ALA A 39 -12.31 -6.23 -20.02
C ALA A 39 -12.15 -7.26 -18.88
N PRO A 40 -11.84 -8.52 -19.18
CA PRO A 40 -11.62 -9.54 -18.16
C PRO A 40 -10.33 -9.29 -17.41
N VAL A 41 -10.28 -9.77 -16.17
CA VAL A 41 -9.03 -9.89 -15.41
C VAL A 41 -8.51 -11.31 -15.62
N MET A 42 -7.24 -11.43 -15.97
CA MET A 42 -6.59 -12.71 -16.26
C MET A 42 -5.56 -13.02 -15.17
N TRP A 43 -5.77 -14.16 -14.53
CA TRP A 43 -4.89 -14.68 -13.49
C TRP A 43 -4.06 -15.83 -14.04
N PHE A 44 -2.74 -15.72 -13.95
CA PHE A 44 -1.79 -16.72 -14.39
C PHE A 44 -0.97 -17.22 -13.20
N GLU A 45 -0.76 -18.53 -13.11
CA GLU A 45 0.06 -19.16 -12.09
C GLU A 45 1.15 -20.00 -12.75
N ARG A 46 2.38 -19.82 -12.28
CA ARG A 46 3.50 -20.65 -12.72
C ARG A 46 4.63 -20.66 -11.71
N ASN A 47 5.07 -21.87 -11.31
CA ASN A 47 6.23 -22.04 -10.41
C ASN A 47 6.15 -21.22 -9.11
N GLY A 48 5.00 -21.20 -8.44
CA GLY A 48 4.78 -20.43 -7.22
C GLY A 48 4.71 -18.91 -7.42
N LYS A 49 4.64 -18.45 -8.66
CA LYS A 49 4.48 -17.02 -9.00
C LYS A 49 3.10 -16.77 -9.60
N VAL A 50 2.58 -15.59 -9.33
CA VAL A 50 1.29 -15.12 -9.86
C VAL A 50 1.51 -13.88 -10.69
N LEU A 51 0.87 -13.83 -11.86
CA LEU A 51 0.75 -12.64 -12.68
C LEU A 51 -0.74 -12.34 -12.89
N VAL A 52 -1.15 -11.12 -12.57
CA VAL A 52 -2.53 -10.67 -12.77
C VAL A 52 -2.56 -9.54 -13.80
N SER A 53 -3.21 -9.80 -14.93
CA SER A 53 -3.47 -8.78 -15.94
C SER A 53 -4.84 -8.15 -15.68
N MET A 54 -4.87 -6.82 -15.53
CA MET A 54 -6.07 -6.07 -15.15
C MET A 54 -6.40 -4.97 -16.16
N PRO A 55 -7.67 -4.51 -16.20
CA PRO A 55 -8.07 -3.36 -17.02
C PRO A 55 -7.26 -2.11 -16.67
N GLY A 56 -6.96 -1.28 -17.69
CA GLY A 56 -6.27 0.00 -17.51
C GLY A 56 -7.14 1.10 -16.90
N VAL A 57 -8.46 0.90 -16.80
CA VAL A 57 -9.37 1.85 -16.15
C VAL A 57 -9.22 1.79 -14.63
N PRO A 58 -8.80 2.89 -13.95
CA PRO A 58 -8.46 2.84 -12.52
C PRO A 58 -9.60 2.40 -11.60
N THR A 59 -10.84 2.77 -11.92
CA THR A 59 -12.03 2.38 -11.12
C THR A 59 -12.29 0.88 -11.22
N GLU A 60 -12.20 0.30 -12.41
CA GLU A 60 -12.37 -1.14 -12.63
C GLU A 60 -11.27 -1.93 -11.92
N MET A 61 -10.01 -1.53 -12.12
CA MET A 61 -8.86 -2.15 -11.49
C MET A 61 -8.96 -2.14 -9.97
N LYS A 62 -9.26 -0.98 -9.35
CA LYS A 62 -9.41 -0.86 -7.89
C LYS A 62 -10.53 -1.74 -7.33
N THR A 63 -11.67 -1.81 -8.03
CA THR A 63 -12.81 -2.64 -7.62
C THR A 63 -12.42 -4.12 -7.61
N VAL A 64 -11.89 -4.64 -8.73
CA VAL A 64 -11.51 -6.05 -8.82
C VAL A 64 -10.37 -6.39 -7.86
N MET A 65 -9.39 -5.51 -7.71
CA MET A 65 -8.28 -5.69 -6.77
C MET A 65 -8.80 -5.86 -5.34
N LYS A 66 -9.67 -4.96 -4.90
CA LYS A 66 -10.24 -4.97 -3.54
C LYS A 66 -11.16 -6.15 -3.27
N GLU A 67 -12.03 -6.47 -4.23
CA GLU A 67 -13.10 -7.46 -4.02
C GLU A 67 -12.64 -8.90 -4.21
N VAL A 68 -11.65 -9.15 -5.09
CA VAL A 68 -11.29 -10.52 -5.48
C VAL A 68 -9.79 -10.78 -5.40
N VAL A 69 -8.97 -9.95 -6.04
CA VAL A 69 -7.55 -10.28 -6.27
C VAL A 69 -6.76 -10.37 -4.97
N ILE A 70 -6.96 -9.44 -4.03
CA ILE A 70 -6.22 -9.43 -2.75
C ILE A 70 -6.53 -10.69 -1.94
N SER A 71 -7.81 -11.06 -1.82
CA SER A 71 -8.21 -12.26 -1.08
C SER A 71 -7.61 -13.52 -1.70
N ARG A 72 -7.68 -13.62 -3.03
CA ARG A 72 -7.11 -14.76 -3.76
C ARG A 72 -5.58 -14.84 -3.65
N LEU A 73 -4.88 -13.70 -3.64
CA LEU A 73 -3.43 -13.67 -3.39
C LEU A 73 -3.08 -14.16 -1.99
N ARG A 74 -3.84 -13.74 -0.97
CA ARG A 74 -3.65 -14.19 0.41
C ARG A 74 -3.84 -15.70 0.55
N GLU A 75 -4.89 -16.25 -0.07
CA GLU A 75 -5.15 -17.68 -0.10
C GLU A 75 -4.04 -18.45 -0.82
N TYR A 76 -3.57 -17.94 -1.95
CA TYR A 76 -2.54 -18.57 -2.76
C TYR A 76 -1.18 -18.62 -2.06
N PHE A 77 -0.74 -17.50 -1.49
CA PHE A 77 0.57 -17.42 -0.84
C PHE A 77 0.56 -17.88 0.61
N GLN A 78 -0.61 -17.98 1.25
CA GLN A 78 -0.76 -18.36 2.67
C GLN A 78 0.16 -17.53 3.59
N ASP A 79 0.50 -16.31 3.17
CA ASP A 79 1.32 -15.39 3.96
C ASP A 79 0.42 -14.67 4.97
N HIS A 80 0.55 -15.04 6.23
CA HIS A 80 -0.16 -14.46 7.36
C HIS A 80 0.66 -13.36 8.05
N SER A 81 1.84 -13.04 7.52
CA SER A 81 2.69 -12.01 8.13
C SER A 81 2.04 -10.64 8.04
N SER A 82 2.00 -9.96 9.16
CA SER A 82 1.57 -8.57 9.27
C SER A 82 2.75 -7.62 9.04
N ILE A 83 2.49 -6.52 8.36
CA ILE A 83 3.45 -5.45 8.15
C ILE A 83 2.82 -4.15 8.67
N LEU A 84 3.45 -3.56 9.68
CA LEU A 84 3.03 -2.29 10.26
C LEU A 84 4.03 -1.19 9.95
N HIS A 85 3.52 0.02 9.77
CA HIS A 85 4.34 1.20 9.52
C HIS A 85 4.03 2.30 10.55
N ARG A 86 5.08 2.98 11.01
CA ARG A 86 4.99 4.28 11.68
C ARG A 86 5.86 5.27 10.94
N THR A 87 5.27 6.38 10.53
CA THR A 87 5.95 7.40 9.74
C THR A 87 5.94 8.72 10.50
N CYS A 88 7.03 9.45 10.43
CA CYS A 88 7.11 10.82 10.93
C CYS A 88 7.88 11.71 9.96
N LEU A 89 7.68 13.03 10.10
CA LEU A 89 8.40 14.06 9.37
C LEU A 89 9.39 14.76 10.31
N VAL A 90 10.62 14.89 9.85
CA VAL A 90 11.73 15.51 10.58
C VAL A 90 12.22 16.72 9.79
N LYS A 91 12.37 17.85 10.48
CA LYS A 91 12.91 19.10 9.94
C LYS A 91 14.30 19.41 10.50
N ASP A 92 14.96 20.37 9.86
CA ASP A 92 16.24 20.94 10.31
C ASP A 92 17.40 19.94 10.35
N PHE A 93 17.32 18.85 9.57
CA PHE A 93 18.37 17.88 9.40
C PHE A 93 18.73 17.67 7.94
N THR A 94 19.99 17.39 7.67
CA THR A 94 20.43 16.69 6.45
C THR A 94 20.33 15.18 6.71
N GLU A 95 20.17 14.38 5.66
CA GLU A 95 20.08 12.92 5.79
C GLU A 95 21.29 12.33 6.52
N SER A 96 22.51 12.76 6.18
CA SER A 96 23.73 12.28 6.79
C SER A 96 23.77 12.56 8.30
N ARG A 97 23.44 13.80 8.70
CA ARG A 97 23.42 14.18 10.12
C ARG A 97 22.32 13.43 10.89
N LEU A 98 21.17 13.22 10.27
CA LEU A 98 20.09 12.48 10.89
C LEU A 98 20.45 10.99 11.08
N SER A 99 21.07 10.36 10.08
CA SER A 99 21.57 8.99 10.17
C SER A 99 22.64 8.84 11.24
N GLU A 100 23.57 9.80 11.36
CA GLU A 100 24.57 9.82 12.43
C GLU A 100 23.92 9.96 13.82
N THR A 101 22.94 10.85 13.96
CA THR A 101 22.21 11.07 15.23
C THR A 101 21.43 9.82 15.66
N LEU A 102 20.92 9.04 14.71
CA LEU A 102 20.11 7.87 14.96
C LEU A 102 20.88 6.54 14.90
N SER A 103 22.20 6.57 14.72
CA SER A 103 23.02 5.36 14.56
C SER A 103 22.88 4.38 15.73
N ASP A 104 22.92 4.87 16.97
CA ASP A 104 22.78 4.04 18.16
C ASP A 104 21.33 3.51 18.32
N PHE A 105 20.34 4.32 17.98
CA PHE A 105 18.95 3.90 17.97
C PHE A 105 18.72 2.79 16.93
N GLU A 106 19.26 2.96 15.73
CA GLU A 106 19.11 1.99 14.64
C GLU A 106 19.81 0.67 14.99
N ALA A 107 20.99 0.71 15.60
CA ALA A 107 21.72 -0.47 16.07
C ALA A 107 20.96 -1.27 17.16
N GLN A 108 20.09 -0.61 17.93
CA GLN A 108 19.31 -1.23 18.99
C GLN A 108 17.91 -1.67 18.57
N LEU A 109 17.50 -1.42 17.30
CA LEU A 109 16.20 -1.83 16.82
C LEU A 109 16.03 -3.36 16.88
N PRO A 110 14.84 -3.85 17.30
CA PRO A 110 14.51 -5.26 17.18
C PRO A 110 14.65 -5.75 15.74
N ALA A 111 15.09 -7.00 15.53
CA ALA A 111 15.34 -7.57 14.21
C ALA A 111 14.10 -7.54 13.27
N CYS A 112 12.89 -7.50 13.84
CA CYS A 112 11.64 -7.38 13.10
C CYS A 112 11.30 -5.94 12.68
N ILE A 113 12.07 -4.93 13.12
CA ILE A 113 11.86 -3.50 12.79
C ILE A 113 12.99 -2.98 11.93
N LYS A 114 12.63 -2.22 10.91
CA LYS A 114 13.59 -1.50 10.04
C LYS A 114 13.25 -0.03 10.00
N LEU A 115 14.29 0.81 10.01
CA LEU A 115 14.19 2.25 9.79
C LEU A 115 14.52 2.57 8.33
N ALA A 116 13.76 3.46 7.71
CA ALA A 116 14.02 3.97 6.36
C ALA A 116 14.00 5.50 6.36
N TYR A 117 14.97 6.09 5.66
CA TYR A 117 15.08 7.52 5.40
C TYR A 117 14.55 7.81 4.01
N LEU A 118 13.54 8.66 3.91
CA LEU A 118 12.85 9.02 2.67
C LEU A 118 12.93 10.54 2.49
N PRO A 119 14.04 11.05 1.95
CA PRO A 119 14.23 12.49 1.78
C PRO A 119 13.21 13.06 0.78
N THR A 120 12.64 14.20 1.17
CA THR A 120 11.77 15.03 0.32
C THR A 120 12.23 16.48 0.42
N PRO A 121 11.93 17.36 -0.56
CA PRO A 121 12.32 18.76 -0.46
C PRO A 121 11.90 19.42 0.85
N GLY A 122 12.88 19.88 1.64
CA GLY A 122 12.68 20.60 2.90
C GLY A 122 12.45 19.74 4.16
N VAL A 123 12.18 18.44 4.03
CA VAL A 123 11.94 17.54 5.17
C VAL A 123 12.44 16.12 4.89
N ILE A 124 12.74 15.38 5.94
CA ILE A 124 13.06 13.95 5.86
C ILE A 124 11.89 13.18 6.46
N ARG A 125 11.33 12.28 5.70
CA ARG A 125 10.36 11.33 6.21
C ARG A 125 11.10 10.11 6.75
N LEU A 126 10.91 9.79 8.03
CA LEU A 126 11.36 8.55 8.64
C LEU A 126 10.21 7.57 8.68
N ARG A 127 10.49 6.30 8.39
CA ARG A 127 9.51 5.23 8.46
C ARG A 127 10.08 4.02 9.19
N LEU A 128 9.50 3.69 10.34
CA LEU A 128 9.67 2.39 10.97
C LEU A 128 8.74 1.38 10.30
N THR A 129 9.26 0.21 9.99
CA THR A 129 8.48 -0.91 9.43
C THR A 129 8.71 -2.13 10.30
N ALA A 130 7.66 -2.62 10.94
CA ALA A 130 7.66 -3.88 11.69
C ALA A 130 7.04 -5.00 10.85
N ARG A 131 7.64 -6.18 10.86
CA ARG A 131 7.14 -7.37 10.15
C ARG A 131 7.20 -8.61 11.05
N GLY A 132 6.13 -9.41 11.05
CA GLY A 132 6.01 -10.67 11.80
C GLY A 132 4.59 -11.23 11.74
N ASP A 133 4.34 -12.31 12.48
CA ASP A 133 3.09 -13.07 12.39
C ASP A 133 2.01 -12.57 13.37
N GLU A 134 2.41 -11.93 14.46
CA GLU A 134 1.49 -11.45 15.50
C GLU A 134 1.34 -9.94 15.47
N GLU A 135 0.23 -9.45 14.91
CA GLU A 135 -0.03 -8.03 14.71
C GLU A 135 -0.07 -7.23 16.01
N SER A 136 -0.68 -7.79 17.07
CA SER A 136 -0.77 -7.15 18.39
C SER A 136 0.60 -6.91 19.02
N TYR A 137 1.49 -7.88 18.90
CA TYR A 137 2.88 -7.74 19.34
C TYR A 137 3.65 -6.70 18.52
N LEU A 138 3.51 -6.75 17.18
CA LEU A 138 4.15 -5.78 16.30
C LEU A 138 3.68 -4.35 16.57
N GLN A 139 2.38 -4.18 16.84
CA GLN A 139 1.81 -2.87 17.18
C GLN A 139 2.47 -2.30 18.43
N LYS A 140 2.58 -3.09 19.47
CA LYS A 140 3.20 -2.66 20.73
C LYS A 140 4.66 -2.26 20.54
N ILE A 141 5.48 -3.12 19.94
CA ILE A 141 6.91 -2.86 19.81
C ILE A 141 7.21 -1.70 18.85
N ILE A 142 6.44 -1.53 17.76
CA ILE A 142 6.65 -0.40 16.85
C ILE A 142 6.26 0.93 17.51
N ASP A 143 5.25 0.93 18.37
CA ASP A 143 4.84 2.11 19.13
C ASP A 143 5.88 2.47 20.21
N ASP A 144 6.45 1.48 20.89
CA ASP A 144 7.53 1.67 21.88
C ASP A 144 8.79 2.26 21.18
N GLU A 145 9.18 1.73 20.02
CA GLU A 145 10.32 2.25 19.26
C GLU A 145 10.03 3.65 18.69
N PHE A 146 8.80 3.89 18.24
CA PHE A 146 8.40 5.22 17.77
C PHE A 146 8.43 6.26 18.88
N PHE A 147 8.06 5.88 20.11
CA PHE A 147 8.16 6.76 21.27
C PHE A 147 9.62 7.12 21.60
N LYS A 148 10.56 6.15 21.55
CA LYS A 148 11.99 6.41 21.70
C LYS A 148 12.52 7.37 20.63
N LEU A 149 12.16 7.12 19.36
CA LEU A 149 12.52 7.97 18.24
C LEU A 149 12.05 9.41 18.45
N ARG A 150 10.80 9.57 18.91
CA ARG A 150 10.22 10.89 19.24
C ARG A 150 10.99 11.58 20.36
N THR A 151 11.43 10.85 21.36
CA THR A 151 12.21 11.39 22.47
C THR A 151 13.57 11.89 22.00
N ILE A 152 14.25 11.14 21.11
CA ILE A 152 15.57 11.51 20.56
C ILE A 152 15.45 12.78 19.70
N LEU A 153 14.44 12.85 18.83
CA LEU A 153 14.29 13.94 17.87
C LEU A 153 13.64 15.20 18.45
N GLY A 154 12.89 15.08 19.54
CA GLY A 154 12.25 16.21 20.23
C GLY A 154 11.44 17.09 19.28
N SER A 155 11.71 18.40 19.30
CA SER A 155 11.02 19.42 18.48
C SER A 155 11.33 19.35 16.98
N HIS A 156 12.32 18.58 16.57
CA HIS A 156 12.61 18.34 15.14
C HIS A 156 11.61 17.37 14.49
N LEU A 157 10.94 16.51 15.29
CA LEU A 157 9.83 15.69 14.83
C LEU A 157 8.53 16.50 14.93
N PHE A 158 8.01 16.96 13.80
CA PHE A 158 6.85 17.86 13.79
C PHE A 158 5.55 17.22 13.30
N CYS A 159 5.60 16.00 12.77
CA CYS A 159 4.40 15.24 12.40
C CYS A 159 4.63 13.74 12.65
N GLY A 160 3.73 13.12 13.41
CA GLY A 160 3.78 11.70 13.78
C GLY A 160 2.80 10.82 13.01
N SER A 161 2.31 11.27 11.85
CA SER A 161 1.38 10.52 11.01
C SER A 161 1.84 10.44 9.56
N ASP A 162 1.36 9.45 8.81
CA ASP A 162 1.64 9.32 7.36
C ASP A 162 0.76 10.28 6.56
N THR A 163 1.08 11.55 6.66
CA THR A 163 0.38 12.63 5.95
C THR A 163 1.36 13.44 5.10
N THR A 164 0.84 14.28 4.22
CA THR A 164 1.65 15.27 3.49
C THR A 164 2.05 16.43 4.40
N LEU A 165 3.10 17.17 4.04
CA LEU A 165 3.51 18.38 4.77
C LEU A 165 2.35 19.38 4.89
N ALA A 166 1.59 19.57 3.81
CA ALA A 166 0.40 20.43 3.80
C ALA A 166 -0.68 19.93 4.76
N GLY A 167 -0.95 18.63 4.80
CA GLY A 167 -1.91 18.03 5.73
C GLY A 167 -1.49 18.18 7.20
N CYS A 168 -0.19 18.08 7.47
CA CYS A 168 0.34 18.28 8.82
C CYS A 168 0.21 19.73 9.28
N LEU A 169 0.47 20.71 8.40
CA LEU A 169 0.34 22.13 8.71
C LEU A 169 -1.11 22.56 8.92
N LEU A 170 -2.05 22.00 8.15
CA LEU A 170 -3.48 22.27 8.34
C LEU A 170 -3.98 21.76 9.70
N TYR A 171 -3.56 20.56 10.10
CA TYR A 171 -3.96 19.98 11.39
C TYR A 171 -3.40 20.76 12.60
N THR A 172 -2.20 21.35 12.48
CA THR A 172 -1.61 22.17 13.54
C THR A 172 -2.22 23.57 13.62
N SER A 173 -2.77 24.11 12.53
CA SER A 173 -3.47 25.42 12.54
C SER A 173 -4.87 25.31 13.16
N ASP A 174 -5.61 24.24 12.91
CA ASP A 174 -6.92 24.02 13.51
C ASP A 174 -6.87 23.77 15.03
N ALA A 175 -5.75 23.25 15.54
CA ALA A 175 -5.53 23.08 16.98
C ALA A 175 -5.09 24.37 17.72
N ALA A 176 -4.80 25.43 17.00
CA ALA A 176 -4.43 26.74 17.59
C ALA A 176 -5.61 27.69 17.74
N ASP A 177 -6.79 27.36 17.21
CA ASP A 177 -8.01 28.13 17.25
C ASP A 177 -9.05 27.64 18.29
N GLU A 178 -8.70 26.60 19.10
CA GLU A 178 -9.44 26.17 20.30
C GLU A 178 -8.68 26.60 21.59
#